data_764de10bfa695059f22256ae7c841e3c
#
_entry.id   764de10bfa695059f22256ae7c841e3c
#
_cell.length_a   1.000
_cell.length_b   1.000
_cell.length_c   1.000
_cell.angle_alpha   90.00
_cell.angle_beta   90.00
_cell.angle_gamma   90.00
#
_symmetry.space_group_name_H-M   'P 1'
#
loop_
_entity.id
_entity.type
_entity.pdbx_description
1 polymer ?
#
loop_
_entity_poly.entity_id
_entity_poly.type
_entity_poly.pdbx_seq_one_letter_code
_entity_poly.pdbx_strand_id
1 'polypeptide(L)'
;MAKTFEYSMKIPFDMSDVNGYIKIPQLILLSLQVSGMQSIELGMSDMYILENYNLVWIITDYNMKIERLPVFDEKITIETYAKSHNRLFCYRAFNIKDEAGNTIIEMVATFVLMDRDTRKVHPVMSEITDAFDSEFSKTMLRGPRFKELEGGVEQEYRVRFYDLDMNGHVNNSKYLDWVFEVMGADFLTHHVPKKVHLKYVKEVLAGGLIISQYEQEGLKTQHQITSDGQINAQAEIEWEEVEEKGWTYGK
;
A
#
# COMPACT_ATOMS: atom_id res chain seq x y z
N MET A 1 6.89 -9.04 22.95
CA MET A 1 7.26 -8.21 21.76
C MET A 1 6.64 -8.83 20.54
N ALA A 2 6.14 -8.03 19.62
CA ALA A 2 5.56 -8.57 18.40
C ALA A 2 6.55 -9.49 17.66
N LYS A 3 6.05 -10.61 17.13
CA LYS A 3 6.86 -11.52 16.31
C LYS A 3 7.20 -10.84 15.00
N THR A 4 8.48 -10.79 14.68
CA THR A 4 9.00 -10.25 13.42
C THR A 4 9.23 -11.35 12.40
N PHE A 5 9.09 -11.00 11.12
CA PHE A 5 9.41 -11.86 10.00
C PHE A 5 10.22 -11.06 8.99
N GLU A 6 11.26 -11.65 8.43
CA GLU A 6 12.15 -10.98 7.46
C GLU A 6 12.23 -11.80 6.17
N TYR A 7 12.22 -11.09 5.06
CA TYR A 7 12.43 -11.65 3.72
C TYR A 7 13.41 -10.78 2.94
N SER A 8 14.49 -11.39 2.45
CA SER A 8 15.51 -10.67 1.68
C SER A 8 15.43 -11.04 0.20
N MET A 9 15.60 -10.03 -0.66
CA MET A 9 15.66 -10.23 -2.11
C MET A 9 16.44 -9.10 -2.78
N LYS A 10 16.77 -9.27 -4.05
CA LYS A 10 17.24 -8.20 -4.92
C LYS A 10 16.08 -7.62 -5.71
N ILE A 11 16.09 -6.31 -5.96
CA ILE A 11 15.07 -5.64 -6.75
C ILE A 11 15.20 -6.08 -8.22
N PRO A 12 14.18 -6.76 -8.78
CA PRO A 12 14.24 -7.24 -10.16
C PRO A 12 13.91 -6.13 -11.16
N PHE A 13 14.28 -6.35 -12.41
CA PHE A 13 14.08 -5.39 -13.50
C PHE A 13 12.62 -4.98 -13.71
N ASP A 14 11.71 -5.91 -13.68
CA ASP A 14 10.27 -5.69 -13.91
C ASP A 14 9.56 -4.92 -12.79
N MET A 15 10.14 -4.91 -11.58
CA MET A 15 9.68 -4.07 -10.47
C MET A 15 10.30 -2.67 -10.46
N SER A 16 11.22 -2.36 -11.40
CA SER A 16 11.90 -1.08 -11.47
C SER A 16 11.25 -0.17 -12.51
N ASP A 17 11.27 1.14 -12.24
CA ASP A 17 10.82 2.18 -13.16
C ASP A 17 11.94 2.62 -14.13
N VAL A 18 11.68 3.66 -14.92
CA VAL A 18 12.65 4.21 -15.90
C VAL A 18 13.88 4.84 -15.26
N ASN A 19 13.81 5.26 -14.01
CA ASN A 19 14.93 5.78 -13.22
C ASN A 19 15.67 4.65 -12.47
N GLY A 20 15.23 3.41 -12.61
CA GLY A 20 15.77 2.26 -11.90
C GLY A 20 15.31 2.15 -10.44
N TYR A 21 14.39 2.97 -9.97
CA TYR A 21 13.80 2.85 -8.64
C TYR A 21 12.70 1.79 -8.60
N ILE A 22 12.52 1.16 -7.43
CA ILE A 22 11.36 0.28 -7.24
C ILE A 22 10.06 1.05 -7.42
N LYS A 23 9.12 0.47 -8.16
CA LYS A 23 7.74 0.99 -8.27
C LYS A 23 7.01 0.80 -6.94
N ILE A 24 6.51 1.88 -6.35
CA ILE A 24 5.80 1.82 -5.05
C ILE A 24 4.62 0.84 -5.06
N PRO A 25 3.78 0.74 -6.11
CA PRO A 25 2.72 -0.27 -6.17
C PRO A 25 3.26 -1.71 -6.04
N GLN A 26 4.41 -2.01 -6.65
CA GLN A 26 5.07 -3.32 -6.55
C GLN A 26 5.64 -3.57 -5.16
N LEU A 27 6.19 -2.54 -4.51
CA LEU A 27 6.68 -2.64 -3.13
C LEU A 27 5.57 -2.99 -2.15
N ILE A 28 4.38 -2.40 -2.31
CA ILE A 28 3.21 -2.74 -1.48
C ILE A 28 2.79 -4.20 -1.68
N LEU A 29 2.70 -4.67 -2.92
CA LEU A 29 2.37 -6.08 -3.22
C LEU A 29 3.37 -7.03 -2.58
N LEU A 30 4.65 -6.75 -2.72
CA LEU A 30 5.73 -7.54 -2.14
C LEU A 30 5.64 -7.55 -0.59
N SER A 31 5.38 -6.38 0.01
CA SER A 31 5.22 -6.27 1.47
C SER A 31 4.04 -7.09 1.98
N LEU A 32 2.91 -7.07 1.27
CA LEU A 32 1.75 -7.90 1.60
C LEU A 32 2.04 -9.39 1.47
N GLN A 33 2.78 -9.79 0.43
CA GLN A 33 3.22 -11.18 0.25
C GLN A 33 4.08 -11.63 1.44
N VAL A 34 5.04 -10.80 1.88
CA VAL A 34 5.89 -11.10 3.05
C VAL A 34 5.06 -11.20 4.33
N SER A 35 4.05 -10.33 4.49
CA SER A 35 3.07 -10.44 5.59
C SER A 35 2.28 -11.74 5.55
N GLY A 36 1.83 -12.16 4.36
CA GLY A 36 1.14 -13.43 4.16
C GLY A 36 2.02 -14.65 4.51
N MET A 37 3.32 -14.60 4.17
CA MET A 37 4.27 -15.65 4.56
C MET A 37 4.37 -15.79 6.08
N GLN A 38 4.48 -14.69 6.82
CA GLN A 38 4.44 -14.71 8.30
C GLN A 38 3.12 -15.29 8.81
N SER A 39 1.99 -14.89 8.22
CA SER A 39 0.67 -15.38 8.64
C SER A 39 0.55 -16.91 8.46
N ILE A 40 1.09 -17.44 7.36
CA ILE A 40 1.13 -18.90 7.11
C ILE A 40 2.00 -19.59 8.17
N GLU A 41 3.20 -19.06 8.45
CA GLU A 41 4.13 -19.63 9.43
C GLU A 41 3.52 -19.67 10.84
N LEU A 42 2.72 -18.65 11.19
CA LEU A 42 2.04 -18.56 12.47
C LEU A 42 0.70 -19.32 12.53
N GLY A 43 0.31 -20.02 11.46
CA GLY A 43 -0.95 -20.77 11.38
C GLY A 43 -2.20 -19.89 11.28
N MET A 44 -2.04 -18.61 10.92
CA MET A 44 -3.09 -17.59 10.79
C MET A 44 -3.20 -17.07 9.36
N SER A 45 -3.14 -17.97 8.38
CA SER A 45 -3.31 -17.60 6.97
C SER A 45 -4.71 -17.03 6.69
N ASP A 46 -4.83 -16.26 5.61
CA ASP A 46 -6.13 -15.70 5.18
C ASP A 46 -7.16 -16.82 4.95
N MET A 47 -6.74 -17.97 4.39
CA MET A 47 -7.60 -19.13 4.20
C MET A 47 -8.06 -19.72 5.53
N TYR A 48 -7.15 -19.86 6.52
CA TYR A 48 -7.51 -20.33 7.85
C TYR A 48 -8.54 -19.43 8.52
N ILE A 49 -8.35 -18.11 8.44
CA ILE A 49 -9.27 -17.12 9.01
C ILE A 49 -10.64 -17.18 8.31
N LEU A 50 -10.64 -17.32 6.99
CA LEU A 50 -11.86 -17.46 6.22
C LEU A 50 -12.62 -18.74 6.56
N GLU A 51 -11.96 -19.89 6.59
CA GLU A 51 -12.59 -21.21 6.81
C GLU A 51 -13.10 -21.39 8.23
N ASN A 52 -12.39 -20.85 9.23
CA ASN A 52 -12.74 -21.07 10.65
C ASN A 52 -13.66 -19.98 11.23
N TYR A 53 -13.60 -18.75 10.71
CA TYR A 53 -14.32 -17.61 11.27
C TYR A 53 -15.24 -16.90 10.28
N ASN A 54 -15.20 -17.25 8.99
CA ASN A 54 -15.89 -16.54 7.90
C ASN A 54 -15.50 -15.05 7.83
N LEU A 55 -14.25 -14.73 8.18
CA LEU A 55 -13.71 -13.37 8.19
C LEU A 55 -12.65 -13.21 7.10
N VAL A 56 -12.52 -11.99 6.62
CA VAL A 56 -11.49 -11.57 5.66
C VAL A 56 -10.81 -10.30 6.16
N TRP A 57 -9.52 -10.15 5.83
CA TRP A 57 -8.78 -8.93 6.08
C TRP A 57 -9.08 -7.89 4.99
N ILE A 58 -9.41 -6.68 5.42
CA ILE A 58 -9.56 -5.52 4.54
C ILE A 58 -8.55 -4.46 4.96
N ILE A 59 -7.79 -3.97 3.99
CA ILE A 59 -6.87 -2.86 4.20
C ILE A 59 -7.64 -1.56 4.05
N THR A 60 -7.51 -0.66 5.02
CA THR A 60 -8.20 0.65 5.01
C THR A 60 -7.29 1.79 4.65
N ASP A 61 -6.01 1.70 4.97
CA ASP A 61 -5.02 2.72 4.59
C ASP A 61 -3.57 2.22 4.66
N TYR A 62 -2.71 2.97 3.98
CA TYR A 62 -1.25 2.90 4.08
C TYR A 62 -0.69 4.27 4.46
N ASN A 63 0.25 4.28 5.38
CA ASN A 63 1.09 5.43 5.69
C ASN A 63 2.55 5.04 5.48
N MET A 64 3.24 5.75 4.59
CA MET A 64 4.60 5.42 4.18
C MET A 64 5.50 6.64 4.31
N LYS A 65 6.68 6.44 4.90
CA LYS A 65 7.77 7.41 4.97
C LYS A 65 8.98 6.82 4.24
N ILE A 66 9.50 7.56 3.29
CA ILE A 66 10.55 7.12 2.38
C ILE A 66 11.77 8.02 2.57
N GLU A 67 12.85 7.46 3.08
CA GLU A 67 14.13 8.15 3.13
C GLU A 67 14.77 8.15 1.74
N ARG A 68 14.80 6.98 1.09
CA ARG A 68 15.15 6.79 -0.32
C ARG A 68 14.45 5.57 -0.89
N LEU A 69 14.31 5.51 -2.20
CA LEU A 69 13.86 4.31 -2.90
C LEU A 69 15.03 3.37 -3.17
N PRO A 70 14.88 2.05 -2.97
CA PRO A 70 15.87 1.09 -3.43
C PRO A 70 15.87 1.00 -4.96
N VAL A 71 17.06 0.67 -5.52
CA VAL A 71 17.27 0.64 -6.96
C VAL A 71 17.35 -0.79 -7.51
N PHE A 72 17.28 -0.92 -8.83
CA PHE A 72 17.48 -2.19 -9.54
C PHE A 72 18.75 -2.92 -9.06
N ASP A 73 18.66 -4.24 -8.86
CA ASP A 73 19.71 -5.16 -8.36
C ASP A 73 20.19 -4.88 -6.93
N GLU A 74 19.66 -3.87 -6.24
CA GLU A 74 19.94 -3.64 -4.83
C GLU A 74 19.30 -4.75 -3.98
N LYS A 75 20.08 -5.28 -3.03
CA LYS A 75 19.58 -6.22 -2.05
C LYS A 75 18.88 -5.48 -0.92
N ILE A 76 17.64 -5.84 -0.68
CA ILE A 76 16.83 -5.31 0.42
C ILE A 76 16.36 -6.44 1.34
N THR A 77 16.01 -6.07 2.57
CA THR A 77 15.28 -6.93 3.51
C THR A 77 13.98 -6.24 3.91
N ILE A 78 12.86 -6.93 3.74
CA ILE A 78 11.55 -6.50 4.22
C ILE A 78 11.31 -7.18 5.55
N GLU A 79 11.28 -6.38 6.63
CA GLU A 79 10.87 -6.81 7.95
C GLU A 79 9.40 -6.45 8.16
N THR A 80 8.59 -7.36 8.67
CA THR A 80 7.20 -7.10 9.02
C THR A 80 6.83 -7.65 10.40
N TYR A 81 5.91 -6.96 11.07
CA TYR A 81 5.35 -7.39 12.36
C TYR A 81 4.00 -6.72 12.63
N ALA A 82 3.16 -7.37 13.45
CA ALA A 82 1.92 -6.80 13.94
C ALA A 82 2.21 -5.76 15.02
N LYS A 83 2.30 -4.48 14.63
CA LYS A 83 2.75 -3.37 15.48
C LYS A 83 1.87 -3.17 16.71
N SER A 84 0.56 -3.12 16.51
CA SER A 84 -0.43 -3.00 17.58
C SER A 84 -1.84 -3.25 17.02
N HIS A 85 -2.80 -3.40 17.92
CA HIS A 85 -4.20 -3.47 17.55
C HIS A 85 -5.06 -2.72 18.59
N ASN A 86 -6.30 -2.40 18.20
CA ASN A 86 -7.37 -1.99 19.10
C ASN A 86 -8.61 -2.87 18.86
N ARG A 87 -9.78 -2.44 19.33
CA ARG A 87 -11.00 -3.24 19.19
C ARG A 87 -11.37 -3.56 17.72
N LEU A 88 -11.06 -2.68 16.77
CA LEU A 88 -11.50 -2.79 15.36
C LEU A 88 -10.36 -2.80 14.37
N PHE A 89 -9.21 -2.20 14.69
CA PHE A 89 -8.10 -1.99 13.78
C PHE A 89 -6.87 -2.76 14.22
N CYS A 90 -6.20 -3.38 13.25
CA CYS A 90 -4.87 -3.94 13.37
C CYS A 90 -3.88 -3.13 12.55
N TYR A 91 -2.75 -2.78 13.13
CA TYR A 91 -1.69 -2.01 12.49
C TYR A 91 -0.48 -2.91 12.26
N ARG A 92 -0.08 -3.04 11.01
CA ARG A 92 1.07 -3.83 10.61
C ARG A 92 2.17 -2.91 10.10
N ALA A 93 3.36 -3.06 10.66
CA ALA A 93 4.54 -2.34 10.21
C ALA A 93 5.32 -3.17 9.17
N PHE A 94 5.93 -2.45 8.24
CA PHE A 94 6.91 -2.95 7.30
C PHE A 94 8.09 -1.98 7.29
N ASN A 95 9.28 -2.51 7.56
CA ASN A 95 10.54 -1.78 7.46
C ASN A 95 11.34 -2.37 6.31
N ILE A 96 11.57 -1.59 5.28
CA ILE A 96 12.43 -1.97 4.18
C ILE A 96 13.84 -1.49 4.52
N LYS A 97 14.77 -2.44 4.62
CA LYS A 97 16.16 -2.21 5.02
C LYS A 97 17.10 -2.42 3.83
N ASP A 98 18.14 -1.62 3.76
CA ASP A 98 19.26 -1.82 2.83
C ASP A 98 20.19 -2.98 3.29
N GLU A 99 21.24 -3.26 2.52
CA GLU A 99 22.18 -4.34 2.83
C GLU A 99 22.98 -4.07 4.11
N ALA A 100 23.13 -2.80 4.51
CA ALA A 100 23.78 -2.41 5.77
C ALA A 100 22.83 -2.52 6.98
N GLY A 101 21.56 -2.83 6.76
CA GLY A 101 20.53 -2.94 7.81
C GLY A 101 19.85 -1.61 8.16
N ASN A 102 20.11 -0.53 7.44
CA ASN A 102 19.44 0.74 7.67
C ASN A 102 18.02 0.70 7.10
N THR A 103 17.04 1.16 7.86
CA THR A 103 15.66 1.31 7.36
C THR A 103 15.60 2.49 6.39
N ILE A 104 15.26 2.20 5.14
CA ILE A 104 15.14 3.18 4.05
C ILE A 104 13.68 3.53 3.73
N ILE A 105 12.74 2.65 4.09
CA ILE A 105 11.30 2.92 4.00
C ILE A 105 10.61 2.33 5.23
N GLU A 106 9.79 3.15 5.89
CA GLU A 106 8.87 2.74 6.93
C GLU A 106 7.45 2.79 6.39
N MET A 107 6.69 1.69 6.51
CA MET A 107 5.29 1.65 6.11
C MET A 107 4.44 1.04 7.22
N VAL A 108 3.27 1.61 7.44
CA VAL A 108 2.23 1.05 8.31
C VAL A 108 0.97 0.86 7.47
N ALA A 109 0.47 -0.35 7.44
CA ALA A 109 -0.83 -0.68 6.88
C ALA A 109 -1.85 -0.88 8.00
N THR A 110 -3.06 -0.35 7.82
CA THR A 110 -4.18 -0.51 8.72
C THR A 110 -5.17 -1.53 8.16
N PHE A 111 -5.52 -2.52 8.98
CA PHE A 111 -6.42 -3.60 8.61
C PHE A 111 -7.64 -3.61 9.52
N VAL A 112 -8.75 -4.08 8.98
CA VAL A 112 -9.94 -4.48 9.74
C VAL A 112 -10.31 -5.91 9.38
N LEU A 113 -10.91 -6.63 10.32
CA LEU A 113 -11.61 -7.88 10.03
C LEU A 113 -13.03 -7.56 9.55
N MET A 114 -13.46 -8.22 8.49
CA MET A 114 -14.80 -8.06 7.93
C MET A 114 -15.44 -9.43 7.76
N ASP A 115 -16.69 -9.56 8.19
CA ASP A 115 -17.50 -10.72 7.87
C ASP A 115 -17.76 -10.78 6.37
N ARG A 116 -17.42 -11.92 5.76
CA ARG A 116 -17.46 -12.11 4.30
C ARG A 116 -18.84 -11.91 3.70
N ASP A 117 -19.87 -12.41 4.38
CA ASP A 117 -21.23 -12.47 3.84
C ASP A 117 -22.00 -11.18 4.11
N THR A 118 -21.89 -10.65 5.34
CA THR A 118 -22.62 -9.45 5.75
C THR A 118 -21.90 -8.15 5.41
N ARG A 119 -20.60 -8.23 5.06
CA ARG A 119 -19.73 -7.07 4.77
C ARG A 119 -19.65 -6.07 5.94
N LYS A 120 -19.83 -6.54 7.17
CA LYS A 120 -19.72 -5.71 8.38
C LYS A 120 -18.37 -5.92 9.05
N VAL A 121 -17.79 -4.83 9.55
CA VAL A 121 -16.55 -4.88 10.34
C VAL A 121 -16.79 -5.70 11.60
N HIS A 122 -15.93 -6.68 11.83
CA HIS A 122 -15.92 -7.55 13.00
C HIS A 122 -14.88 -7.06 14.00
N PRO A 123 -15.15 -7.13 15.31
CA PRO A 123 -14.12 -6.88 16.31
C PRO A 123 -12.91 -7.81 16.15
N VAL A 124 -11.72 -7.28 16.44
CA VAL A 124 -10.49 -8.05 16.39
C VAL A 124 -10.53 -9.15 17.45
N MET A 125 -10.14 -10.37 17.08
CA MET A 125 -10.18 -11.56 17.91
C MET A 125 -8.82 -11.79 18.59
N SER A 126 -8.83 -12.14 19.87
CA SER A 126 -7.61 -12.42 20.66
C SER A 126 -6.79 -13.58 20.07
N GLU A 127 -7.46 -14.65 19.60
CA GLU A 127 -6.78 -15.80 19.00
C GLU A 127 -5.89 -15.41 17.83
N ILE A 128 -6.31 -14.41 17.06
CA ILE A 128 -5.53 -13.89 15.93
C ILE A 128 -4.38 -13.02 16.44
N THR A 129 -4.66 -12.05 17.33
CA THR A 129 -3.64 -11.10 17.79
C THR A 129 -2.57 -11.74 18.66
N ASP A 130 -2.94 -12.74 19.47
CA ASP A 130 -2.02 -13.49 20.33
C ASP A 130 -1.02 -14.30 19.50
N ALA A 131 -1.45 -14.85 18.35
CA ALA A 131 -0.56 -15.56 17.45
C ALA A 131 0.62 -14.71 16.96
N PHE A 132 0.41 -13.39 16.81
CA PHE A 132 1.42 -12.42 16.36
C PHE A 132 2.13 -11.70 17.53
N ASP A 133 1.78 -11.94 18.77
CA ASP A 133 2.19 -11.13 19.94
C ASP A 133 1.91 -9.63 19.74
N SER A 134 0.77 -9.30 19.13
CA SER A 134 0.38 -7.92 18.85
C SER A 134 -0.02 -7.19 20.12
N GLU A 135 0.52 -5.99 20.35
CA GLU A 135 0.21 -5.18 21.53
C GLU A 135 -1.16 -4.52 21.40
N PHE A 136 -1.99 -4.61 22.46
CA PHE A 136 -3.22 -3.84 22.52
C PHE A 136 -2.94 -2.38 22.85
N SER A 137 -3.46 -1.45 22.01
CA SER A 137 -3.34 -0.01 22.23
C SER A 137 -4.67 0.69 22.02
N LYS A 138 -5.06 1.54 22.97
CA LYS A 138 -6.25 2.40 22.80
C LYS A 138 -6.02 3.51 21.78
N THR A 139 -4.77 3.77 21.40
CA THR A 139 -4.41 4.81 20.43
C THR A 139 -4.83 4.40 19.04
N MET A 140 -5.62 5.26 18.39
CA MET A 140 -5.94 5.12 16.98
C MET A 140 -4.90 5.89 16.16
N LEU A 141 -4.19 5.21 15.26
CA LEU A 141 -3.35 5.88 14.29
C LEU A 141 -4.28 6.51 13.24
N ARG A 142 -4.26 7.84 13.15
CA ARG A 142 -5.09 8.59 12.21
C ARG A 142 -4.21 9.19 11.14
N GLY A 143 -4.61 9.02 9.89
CA GLY A 143 -4.05 9.75 8.77
C GLY A 143 -4.58 11.19 8.66
N PRO A 144 -4.15 11.93 7.64
CA PRO A 144 -4.66 13.25 7.33
C PRO A 144 -6.17 13.21 7.06
N ARG A 145 -6.81 14.37 7.22
CA ARG A 145 -8.19 14.54 6.78
C ARG A 145 -8.18 14.95 5.33
N PHE A 146 -8.69 14.09 4.48
CA PHE A 146 -8.87 14.39 3.07
C PHE A 146 -10.10 15.29 2.87
N LYS A 147 -9.97 16.23 1.95
CA LYS A 147 -11.09 16.98 1.38
C LYS A 147 -11.44 16.36 0.02
N GLU A 148 -12.67 16.51 -0.40
CA GLU A 148 -13.06 16.24 -1.78
C GLU A 148 -12.38 17.28 -2.68
N LEU A 149 -11.84 16.83 -3.82
CA LEU A 149 -11.22 17.73 -4.79
C LEU A 149 -12.32 18.32 -5.68
N GLU A 150 -12.29 19.64 -5.85
CA GLU A 150 -13.28 20.37 -6.66
C GLU A 150 -12.73 20.73 -8.05
N GLY A 151 -11.44 20.53 -8.27
CA GLY A 151 -10.73 20.89 -9.50
C GLY A 151 -9.47 20.06 -9.72
N GLY A 152 -8.54 20.57 -10.50
CA GLY A 152 -7.25 19.93 -10.78
C GLY A 152 -7.18 19.17 -12.10
N VAL A 153 -6.18 18.32 -12.24
CA VAL A 153 -5.96 17.48 -13.43
C VAL A 153 -6.61 16.13 -13.19
N GLU A 154 -7.34 15.63 -14.19
CA GLU A 154 -7.99 14.33 -14.12
C GLU A 154 -7.72 13.47 -15.36
N GLN A 155 -7.77 12.15 -15.15
CA GLN A 155 -7.67 11.19 -16.24
C GLN A 155 -8.58 9.99 -15.96
N GLU A 156 -9.26 9.52 -17.01
CA GLU A 156 -10.10 8.32 -16.97
C GLU A 156 -9.26 7.07 -17.25
N TYR A 157 -9.50 6.00 -16.48
CA TYR A 157 -8.90 4.69 -16.68
C TYR A 157 -9.98 3.62 -16.67
N ARG A 158 -9.78 2.60 -17.49
CA ARG A 158 -10.62 1.42 -17.52
C ARG A 158 -10.03 0.34 -16.61
N VAL A 159 -10.84 -0.21 -15.72
CA VAL A 159 -10.46 -1.40 -14.94
C VAL A 159 -10.30 -2.60 -15.88
N ARG A 160 -9.11 -3.19 -15.90
CA ARG A 160 -8.75 -4.33 -16.76
C ARG A 160 -8.85 -5.64 -15.98
N PHE A 161 -8.90 -6.76 -16.69
CA PHE A 161 -8.91 -8.09 -16.07
C PHE A 161 -7.73 -8.33 -15.12
N TYR A 162 -6.52 -7.92 -15.51
CA TYR A 162 -5.31 -8.09 -14.68
C TYR A 162 -5.15 -7.06 -13.56
N ASP A 163 -6.08 -6.14 -13.41
CA ASP A 163 -6.15 -5.25 -12.26
C ASP A 163 -6.87 -5.91 -11.07
N LEU A 164 -7.52 -7.07 -11.30
CA LEU A 164 -8.30 -7.79 -10.29
C LEU A 164 -7.43 -8.79 -9.53
N ASP A 165 -7.75 -8.95 -8.24
CA ASP A 165 -7.22 -10.01 -7.38
C ASP A 165 -8.05 -11.31 -7.48
N MET A 166 -7.68 -12.33 -6.70
CA MET A 166 -8.38 -13.61 -6.67
C MET A 166 -9.82 -13.53 -6.13
N ASN A 167 -10.15 -12.44 -5.41
CA ASN A 167 -11.51 -12.19 -4.90
C ASN A 167 -12.40 -11.49 -5.95
N GLY A 168 -11.84 -11.14 -7.11
CA GLY A 168 -12.54 -10.41 -8.18
C GLY A 168 -12.66 -8.91 -7.91
N HIS A 169 -11.98 -8.37 -6.92
CA HIS A 169 -11.89 -6.95 -6.64
C HIS A 169 -10.63 -6.35 -7.25
N VAL A 170 -10.62 -5.03 -7.46
CA VAL A 170 -9.41 -4.34 -7.88
C VAL A 170 -8.34 -4.47 -6.80
N ASN A 171 -7.16 -4.95 -7.21
CA ASN A 171 -6.03 -5.11 -6.30
C ASN A 171 -5.63 -3.76 -5.68
N ASN A 172 -5.36 -3.75 -4.38
CA ASN A 172 -5.03 -2.54 -3.62
C ASN A 172 -3.89 -1.71 -4.21
N SER A 173 -2.89 -2.34 -4.83
CA SER A 173 -1.77 -1.64 -5.46
C SER A 173 -2.18 -0.82 -6.68
N LYS A 174 -3.26 -1.21 -7.38
CA LYS A 174 -3.73 -0.55 -8.60
C LYS A 174 -4.21 0.88 -8.37
N TYR A 175 -4.72 1.15 -7.18
CA TYR A 175 -5.09 2.52 -6.82
C TYR A 175 -3.87 3.45 -6.84
N LEU A 176 -2.69 2.98 -6.40
CA LEU A 176 -1.46 3.76 -6.51
C LEU A 176 -0.93 3.85 -7.95
N ASP A 177 -1.11 2.82 -8.79
CA ASP A 177 -0.81 2.94 -10.21
C ASP A 177 -1.57 4.15 -10.80
N TRP A 178 -2.87 4.25 -10.56
CA TRP A 178 -3.70 5.34 -11.07
C TRP A 178 -3.39 6.70 -10.42
N VAL A 179 -3.05 6.72 -9.13
CA VAL A 179 -2.61 7.93 -8.42
C VAL A 179 -1.31 8.48 -8.99
N PHE A 180 -0.36 7.63 -9.36
CA PHE A 180 0.89 8.05 -9.97
C PHE A 180 0.73 8.39 -11.45
N GLU A 181 0.05 7.54 -12.23
CA GLU A 181 -0.10 7.72 -13.68
C GLU A 181 -0.74 9.06 -14.07
N VAL A 182 -1.69 9.57 -13.28
CA VAL A 182 -2.34 10.87 -13.57
C VAL A 182 -1.37 12.04 -13.48
N MET A 183 -0.22 11.90 -12.78
CA MET A 183 0.84 12.92 -12.71
C MET A 183 1.62 13.05 -14.01
N GLY A 184 1.62 11.99 -14.82
CA GLY A 184 2.34 11.93 -16.09
C GLY A 184 3.83 11.57 -15.96
N ALA A 185 4.38 11.04 -17.05
CA ALA A 185 5.74 10.49 -17.08
C ALA A 185 6.81 11.55 -16.80
N ASP A 186 6.65 12.77 -17.30
CA ASP A 186 7.61 13.86 -17.10
C ASP A 186 7.75 14.20 -15.60
N PHE A 187 6.62 14.35 -14.89
CA PHE A 187 6.66 14.60 -13.45
C PHE A 187 7.32 13.45 -12.69
N LEU A 188 6.93 12.20 -12.98
CA LEU A 188 7.44 11.01 -12.28
C LEU A 188 8.92 10.73 -12.57
N THR A 189 9.45 11.20 -13.70
CA THR A 189 10.87 11.10 -14.01
C THR A 189 11.73 12.02 -13.14
N HIS A 190 11.19 13.18 -12.76
CA HIS A 190 11.91 14.21 -12.02
C HIS A 190 11.54 14.30 -10.53
N HIS A 191 10.62 13.46 -10.06
CA HIS A 191 10.18 13.48 -8.66
C HIS A 191 10.10 12.08 -8.06
N VAL A 192 10.48 11.95 -6.80
CA VAL A 192 10.29 10.73 -6.00
C VAL A 192 9.41 11.02 -4.79
N PRO A 193 8.52 10.10 -4.39
CA PRO A 193 7.71 10.29 -3.20
C PRO A 193 8.56 10.14 -1.94
N LYS A 194 8.34 11.03 -0.96
CA LYS A 194 8.96 11.01 0.39
C LYS A 194 7.99 10.57 1.45
N LYS A 195 6.72 10.92 1.29
CA LYS A 195 5.63 10.41 2.12
C LYS A 195 4.44 10.08 1.24
N VAL A 196 3.81 8.97 1.51
CA VAL A 196 2.57 8.55 0.85
C VAL A 196 1.57 8.17 1.93
N HIS A 197 0.42 8.82 1.92
CA HIS A 197 -0.74 8.38 2.67
C HIS A 197 -1.86 8.04 1.69
N LEU A 198 -2.28 6.78 1.66
CA LEU A 198 -3.36 6.28 0.82
C LEU A 198 -4.46 5.73 1.72
N LYS A 199 -5.70 6.20 1.51
CA LYS A 199 -6.89 5.73 2.19
C LYS A 199 -7.85 5.11 1.20
N TYR A 200 -8.30 3.90 1.47
CA TYR A 200 -9.37 3.22 0.75
C TYR A 200 -10.71 3.57 1.39
N VAL A 201 -11.69 3.92 0.58
CA VAL A 201 -13.04 4.32 1.01
C VAL A 201 -14.07 3.30 0.56
N LYS A 202 -14.02 2.91 -0.72
CA LYS A 202 -14.94 1.96 -1.33
C LYS A 202 -14.24 1.17 -2.43
N GLU A 203 -14.55 -0.11 -2.53
CA GLU A 203 -14.03 -0.99 -3.59
C GLU A 203 -14.50 -0.52 -4.98
N VAL A 204 -13.61 -0.61 -5.97
CA VAL A 204 -13.94 -0.43 -7.39
C VAL A 204 -14.34 -1.78 -7.96
N LEU A 205 -15.44 -1.78 -8.74
CA LEU A 205 -15.94 -3.00 -9.37
C LEU A 205 -15.22 -3.32 -10.69
N ALA A 206 -15.20 -4.60 -11.04
CA ALA A 206 -14.60 -5.09 -12.28
C ALA A 206 -15.25 -4.47 -13.53
N GLY A 207 -14.41 -4.10 -14.53
CA GLY A 207 -14.86 -3.63 -15.85
C GLY A 207 -15.41 -2.21 -15.90
N GLY A 208 -15.43 -1.48 -14.76
CA GLY A 208 -15.87 -0.10 -14.67
C GLY A 208 -14.82 0.89 -15.19
N LEU A 209 -15.24 2.16 -15.25
CA LEU A 209 -14.34 3.31 -15.46
C LEU A 209 -14.08 3.96 -14.11
N ILE A 210 -12.86 4.43 -13.92
CA ILE A 210 -12.48 5.28 -12.79
C ILE A 210 -11.92 6.60 -13.29
N ILE A 211 -12.10 7.64 -12.51
CA ILE A 211 -11.42 8.91 -12.71
C ILE A 211 -10.40 9.06 -11.60
N SER A 212 -9.13 9.23 -11.98
CA SER A 212 -8.07 9.64 -11.07
C SER A 212 -7.84 11.14 -11.25
N GLN A 213 -7.88 11.87 -10.15
CA GLN A 213 -7.79 13.33 -10.11
C GLN A 213 -6.76 13.76 -9.09
N TYR A 214 -6.02 14.85 -9.35
CA TYR A 214 -5.14 15.44 -8.36
C TYR A 214 -5.13 16.97 -8.40
N GLU A 215 -4.81 17.54 -7.24
CA GLU A 215 -4.43 18.94 -7.06
C GLU A 215 -3.02 18.99 -6.49
N GLN A 216 -2.25 20.02 -6.89
CA GLN A 216 -0.85 20.19 -6.48
C GLN A 216 -0.61 21.56 -5.86
N GLU A 217 0.08 21.58 -4.72
CA GLU A 217 0.60 22.77 -4.08
C GLU A 217 2.09 22.57 -3.75
N GLY A 218 2.96 23.18 -4.56
CA GLY A 218 4.40 22.96 -4.48
C GLY A 218 4.77 21.48 -4.68
N LEU A 219 5.46 20.89 -3.71
CA LEU A 219 5.84 19.48 -3.69
C LEU A 219 4.85 18.58 -2.92
N LYS A 220 3.61 19.04 -2.76
CA LYS A 220 2.51 18.24 -2.21
C LYS A 220 1.42 18.06 -3.22
N THR A 221 0.89 16.83 -3.29
CA THR A 221 -0.26 16.51 -4.12
C THR A 221 -1.34 15.82 -3.29
N GLN A 222 -2.59 16.19 -3.56
CA GLN A 222 -3.76 15.46 -3.05
C GLN A 222 -4.44 14.78 -4.22
N HIS A 223 -4.84 13.54 -4.01
CA HIS A 223 -5.41 12.69 -5.06
C HIS A 223 -6.75 12.12 -4.63
N GLN A 224 -7.61 11.91 -5.60
CA GLN A 224 -8.89 11.27 -5.44
C GLN A 224 -9.16 10.31 -6.60
N ILE A 225 -9.61 9.11 -6.29
CA ILE A 225 -10.11 8.16 -7.29
C ILE A 225 -11.60 8.01 -7.08
N THR A 226 -12.37 8.16 -8.16
CA THR A 226 -13.81 8.03 -8.16
C THR A 226 -14.30 7.04 -9.22
N SER A 227 -15.39 6.37 -8.93
CA SER A 227 -16.17 5.59 -9.89
C SER A 227 -17.66 5.77 -9.61
N ASP A 228 -18.48 5.89 -10.65
CA ASP A 228 -19.94 6.09 -10.52
C ASP A 228 -20.32 7.26 -9.57
N GLY A 229 -19.53 8.35 -9.59
CA GLY A 229 -19.73 9.53 -8.76
C GLY A 229 -19.46 9.32 -7.25
N GLN A 230 -18.78 8.23 -6.87
CA GLN A 230 -18.42 7.94 -5.49
C GLN A 230 -16.91 7.90 -5.31
N ILE A 231 -16.41 8.40 -4.18
CA ILE A 231 -15.00 8.32 -3.83
C ILE A 231 -14.64 6.87 -3.47
N ASN A 232 -13.64 6.33 -4.16
CA ASN A 232 -13.09 4.99 -3.92
C ASN A 232 -11.80 5.03 -3.09
N ALA A 233 -10.92 6.00 -3.38
CA ALA A 233 -9.70 6.19 -2.62
C ALA A 233 -9.28 7.66 -2.63
N GLN A 234 -8.50 8.05 -1.62
CA GLN A 234 -7.87 9.37 -1.51
C GLN A 234 -6.42 9.19 -1.10
N ALA A 235 -5.52 10.02 -1.64
CA ALA A 235 -4.13 9.99 -1.25
C ALA A 235 -3.56 11.41 -1.06
N GLU A 236 -2.54 11.52 -0.21
CA GLU A 236 -1.67 12.68 -0.07
C GLU A 236 -0.23 12.23 -0.24
N ILE A 237 0.52 12.92 -1.08
CA ILE A 237 1.91 12.60 -1.37
C ILE A 237 2.77 13.84 -1.21
N GLU A 238 3.88 13.72 -0.46
CA GLU A 238 4.96 14.69 -0.43
C GLU A 238 6.07 14.19 -1.36
N TRP A 239 6.55 15.05 -2.24
CA TRP A 239 7.55 14.73 -3.26
C TRP A 239 8.90 15.39 -2.96
N GLU A 240 9.94 14.90 -3.58
CA GLU A 240 11.26 15.49 -3.68
C GLU A 240 11.68 15.51 -5.15
N GLU A 241 12.23 16.64 -5.61
CA GLU A 241 12.82 16.74 -6.94
C GLU A 241 14.11 15.92 -7.01
N VAL A 242 14.30 15.21 -8.10
CA VAL A 242 15.53 14.45 -8.40
C VAL A 242 16.02 14.78 -9.78
N GLU A 243 17.33 14.72 -9.96
CA GLU A 243 17.91 14.80 -11.30
C GLU A 243 17.58 13.53 -12.08
N GLU A 244 17.27 13.70 -13.39
CA GLU A 244 17.03 12.58 -14.29
C GLU A 244 18.26 11.67 -14.32
N LYS A 245 18.12 10.49 -13.76
CA LYS A 245 19.11 9.42 -13.88
C LYS A 245 18.85 8.69 -15.20
N GLY A 246 19.35 9.25 -16.32
CA GLY A 246 19.28 8.55 -17.59
C GLY A 246 19.91 7.16 -17.47
N TRP A 247 19.10 6.13 -17.42
CA TRP A 247 19.56 4.75 -17.62
C TRP A 247 20.00 4.63 -19.09
N THR A 248 21.28 4.87 -19.33
CA THR A 248 21.88 4.53 -20.61
C THR A 248 22.17 3.04 -20.61
N TYR A 249 21.23 2.24 -21.11
CA TYR A 249 21.54 0.91 -21.59
C TYR A 249 22.59 1.05 -22.72
N GLY A 250 23.82 0.67 -22.42
CA GLY A 250 24.87 0.48 -23.42
C GLY A 250 25.27 1.76 -24.16
N LYS A 251 26.09 2.58 -23.57
CA LYS A 251 27.13 3.29 -24.32
C LYS A 251 28.45 2.56 -24.13
#